data_69e045dbfbd99bfcd1244b71ab49aefd
#
_entry.id   69e045dbfbd99bfcd1244b71ab49aefd
#
_cell.length_a   1.000
_cell.length_b   1.000
_cell.length_c   1.000
_cell.angle_alpha   90.00
_cell.angle_beta   90.00
_cell.angle_gamma   90.00
#
_symmetry.space_group_name_H-M   'P 1'
#
loop_
_entity.id
_entity.type
_entity.pdbx_description
1 polymer ?
#
loop_
_entity_poly.entity_id
_entity_poly.type
_entity_poly.pdbx_seq_one_letter_code
_entity_poly.pdbx_strand_id
1 'polypeptide(L)'
;RVRTGKVMGYDADTGHRIKEPYPQVSWAHKEMNIEGFNLQQCLFGEHLLAIYPNKKVMVVESEKSAMIAAHFLPEYVWVATGGISNLKPAESLRGRDVTLFPDLGAKDKWQTKALALASVCRSLTVSDLLETKATDEQRKNGLDIADFLLMQETKQMTLAQMIARNPCIQRLVDAFELTIVGNSD
;
A
#
# COMPACT_ATOMS: atom_id res chain seq x y z
N ARG A 1 19.32 -0.90 -11.35
CA ARG A 1 19.09 -1.14 -9.91
C ARG A 1 18.39 -2.48 -9.75
N VAL A 2 18.74 -3.22 -8.72
CA VAL A 2 18.19 -4.55 -8.48
C VAL A 2 17.54 -4.58 -7.10
N ARG A 3 16.23 -4.82 -7.07
CA ARG A 3 15.45 -5.03 -5.85
C ARG A 3 15.27 -6.53 -5.63
N THR A 4 15.35 -6.97 -4.40
CA THR A 4 15.00 -8.32 -4.00
C THR A 4 13.67 -8.32 -3.25
N GLY A 5 12.91 -9.42 -3.37
CA GLY A 5 11.69 -9.61 -2.60
C GLY A 5 11.97 -10.01 -1.15
N LYS A 6 11.12 -9.56 -0.23
CA LYS A 6 11.01 -10.16 1.10
C LYS A 6 10.12 -11.40 1.01
N VAL A 7 10.56 -12.47 1.66
CA VAL A 7 9.76 -13.67 1.90
C VAL A 7 9.30 -13.60 3.35
N MET A 8 7.99 -13.57 3.55
CA MET A 8 7.40 -13.42 4.89
C MET A 8 6.26 -14.41 5.07
N GLY A 9 6.15 -14.99 6.27
CA GLY A 9 5.00 -15.81 6.65
C GLY A 9 3.79 -14.94 6.99
N TYR A 10 2.64 -15.36 6.50
CA TYR A 10 1.34 -14.79 6.84
C TYR A 10 0.44 -15.89 7.41
N ASP A 11 -0.34 -15.53 8.39
CA ASP A 11 -1.39 -16.38 8.93
C ASP A 11 -2.52 -16.50 7.89
N ALA A 12 -2.93 -17.74 7.60
CA ALA A 12 -3.89 -18.02 6.53
C ALA A 12 -5.31 -17.55 6.87
N ASP A 13 -5.68 -17.53 8.14
CA ASP A 13 -7.02 -17.21 8.60
C ASP A 13 -7.23 -15.70 8.75
N THR A 14 -6.22 -15.03 9.28
CA THR A 14 -6.31 -13.60 9.58
C THR A 14 -5.69 -12.70 8.51
N GLY A 15 -4.86 -13.25 7.62
CA GLY A 15 -4.09 -12.48 6.63
C GLY A 15 -3.02 -11.57 7.25
N HIS A 16 -2.77 -11.68 8.57
CA HIS A 16 -1.74 -10.91 9.24
C HIS A 16 -0.37 -11.57 9.16
N ARG A 17 0.67 -10.73 9.16
CA ARG A 17 2.05 -11.22 9.18
C ARG A 17 2.35 -11.95 10.49
N ILE A 18 2.93 -13.14 10.40
CA ILE A 18 3.39 -13.92 11.55
C ILE A 18 4.55 -13.19 12.21
N LYS A 19 4.40 -12.86 13.49
CA LYS A 19 5.41 -12.16 14.31
C LYS A 19 5.95 -13.02 15.45
N GLU A 20 5.14 -13.96 15.94
CA GLU A 20 5.46 -14.85 17.06
C GLU A 20 5.72 -16.29 16.56
N PRO A 21 6.60 -17.07 17.19
CA PRO A 21 7.54 -16.66 18.26
C PRO A 21 8.69 -15.77 17.77
N TYR A 22 8.88 -15.67 16.47
CA TYR A 22 9.81 -14.73 15.81
C TYR A 22 9.33 -14.42 14.40
N PRO A 23 9.59 -13.21 13.89
CA PRO A 23 9.17 -12.84 12.55
C PRO A 23 9.93 -13.68 11.51
N GLN A 24 9.18 -14.49 10.76
CA GLN A 24 9.72 -15.27 9.65
C GLN A 24 9.96 -14.33 8.46
N VAL A 25 11.15 -13.75 8.37
CA VAL A 25 11.52 -12.85 7.27
C VAL A 25 12.82 -13.34 6.64
N SER A 26 12.76 -13.59 5.36
CA SER A 26 13.92 -13.90 4.54
C SER A 26 13.94 -13.03 3.27
N TRP A 27 14.92 -13.24 2.43
CA TRP A 27 15.11 -12.48 1.20
C TRP A 27 15.24 -13.43 0.02
N ALA A 28 14.49 -13.19 -1.03
CA ALA A 28 14.42 -14.07 -2.19
C ALA A 28 15.81 -14.45 -2.75
N HIS A 29 16.74 -13.51 -2.86
CA HIS A 29 18.09 -13.80 -3.35
C HIS A 29 18.89 -14.73 -2.43
N LYS A 30 18.61 -14.73 -1.12
CA LYS A 30 19.22 -15.65 -0.14
C LYS A 30 18.61 -17.05 -0.26
N GLU A 31 17.26 -17.12 -0.32
CA GLU A 31 16.56 -18.40 -0.50
C GLU A 31 16.94 -19.10 -1.80
N MET A 32 17.18 -18.31 -2.85
CA MET A 32 17.59 -18.82 -4.17
C MET A 32 19.10 -19.04 -4.28
N ASN A 33 19.88 -18.78 -3.23
CA ASN A 33 21.33 -18.90 -3.19
C ASN A 33 22.04 -18.22 -4.39
N ILE A 34 21.59 -17.00 -4.73
CA ILE A 34 22.19 -16.25 -5.85
C ILE A 34 23.54 -15.68 -5.41
N GLU A 35 24.61 -16.31 -5.86
CA GLU A 35 25.98 -15.85 -5.58
C GLU A 35 26.26 -14.47 -6.22
N GLY A 36 27.05 -13.65 -5.53
CA GLY A 36 27.45 -12.34 -6.04
C GLY A 36 26.31 -11.33 -6.19
N PHE A 37 25.13 -11.59 -5.61
CA PHE A 37 23.98 -10.68 -5.69
C PHE A 37 24.31 -9.32 -5.06
N ASN A 38 24.35 -8.27 -5.87
CA ASN A 38 24.59 -6.90 -5.41
C ASN A 38 23.25 -6.15 -5.26
N LEU A 39 22.74 -6.09 -4.04
CA LEU A 39 21.49 -5.39 -3.73
C LEU A 39 21.66 -3.88 -3.88
N GLN A 40 20.97 -3.30 -4.86
CA GLN A 40 20.82 -1.85 -5.01
C GLN A 40 19.35 -1.46 -4.81
N GLN A 41 19.01 -1.19 -3.57
CA GLN A 41 17.63 -0.92 -3.18
C GLN A 41 17.05 0.27 -3.96
N CYS A 42 15.86 0.08 -4.51
CA CYS A 42 15.06 1.08 -5.21
C CYS A 42 13.62 1.04 -4.70
N LEU A 43 12.80 1.99 -5.10
CA LEU A 43 11.38 1.96 -4.76
C LEU A 43 10.69 0.77 -5.42
N PHE A 44 9.76 0.12 -4.72
CA PHE A 44 8.83 -0.80 -5.37
C PHE A 44 7.96 0.00 -6.35
N GLY A 45 7.76 -0.51 -7.56
CA GLY A 45 7.03 0.23 -8.59
C GLY A 45 7.83 1.35 -9.28
N GLU A 46 9.12 1.54 -8.98
CA GLU A 46 9.97 2.60 -9.55
C GLU A 46 9.94 2.64 -11.08
N HIS A 47 9.84 1.49 -11.75
CA HIS A 47 9.74 1.40 -13.21
C HIS A 47 8.50 2.09 -13.78
N LEU A 48 7.41 2.17 -13.02
CA LEU A 48 6.18 2.84 -13.43
C LEU A 48 6.35 4.36 -13.56
N LEU A 49 7.35 4.94 -12.88
CA LEU A 49 7.64 6.37 -12.97
C LEU A 49 8.08 6.78 -14.37
N ALA A 50 8.80 5.89 -15.07
CA ALA A 50 9.19 6.12 -16.47
C ALA A 50 8.01 5.95 -17.43
N ILE A 51 7.09 5.01 -17.14
CA ILE A 51 5.92 4.73 -17.97
C ILE A 51 4.89 5.86 -17.87
N TYR A 52 4.75 6.44 -16.66
CA TYR A 52 3.76 7.51 -16.39
C TYR A 52 4.45 8.80 -15.91
N PRO A 53 5.17 9.52 -16.79
CA PRO A 53 5.99 10.66 -16.40
C PRO A 53 5.19 11.85 -15.85
N ASN A 54 3.92 11.98 -16.21
CA ASN A 54 3.07 13.12 -15.84
C ASN A 54 2.13 12.86 -14.67
N LYS A 55 1.98 11.61 -14.21
CA LYS A 55 1.14 11.30 -13.05
C LYS A 55 1.82 11.75 -11.75
N LYS A 56 1.04 12.23 -10.79
CA LYS A 56 1.53 12.45 -9.41
C LYS A 56 1.96 11.14 -8.78
N VAL A 57 2.98 11.21 -7.95
CA VAL A 57 3.57 10.02 -7.29
C VAL A 57 3.12 9.97 -5.85
N MET A 58 2.59 8.83 -5.46
CA MET A 58 2.19 8.51 -4.10
C MET A 58 3.15 7.50 -3.52
N VAL A 59 3.71 7.78 -2.34
CA VAL A 59 4.70 6.93 -1.68
C VAL A 59 4.13 6.39 -0.39
N VAL A 60 4.13 5.07 -0.25
CA VAL A 60 3.71 4.33 0.95
C VAL A 60 4.88 3.52 1.51
N GLU A 61 4.69 2.93 2.68
CA GLU A 61 5.73 2.10 3.28
C GLU A 61 5.77 0.70 2.64
N SER A 62 4.62 0.04 2.54
CA SER A 62 4.51 -1.37 2.18
C SER A 62 4.18 -1.55 0.69
N GLU A 63 4.75 -2.60 0.08
CA GLU A 63 4.45 -3.00 -1.29
C GLU A 63 2.98 -3.40 -1.46
N LYS A 64 2.42 -4.09 -0.46
CA LYS A 64 0.99 -4.45 -0.41
C LYS A 64 0.12 -3.21 -0.55
N SER A 65 0.43 -2.19 0.24
CA SER A 65 -0.34 -0.94 0.27
C SER A 65 -0.25 -0.18 -1.06
N ALA A 66 0.93 -0.20 -1.72
CA ALA A 66 1.08 0.40 -3.05
C ALA A 66 0.22 -0.31 -4.11
N MET A 67 0.15 -1.65 -4.08
CA MET A 67 -0.64 -2.43 -5.04
C MET A 67 -2.15 -2.21 -4.83
N ILE A 68 -2.61 -2.24 -3.58
CA ILE A 68 -4.01 -2.02 -3.24
C ILE A 68 -4.42 -0.59 -3.62
N ALA A 69 -3.63 0.41 -3.20
CA ALA A 69 -3.93 1.80 -3.51
C ALA A 69 -3.92 2.09 -5.02
N ALA A 70 -3.04 1.45 -5.79
CA ALA A 70 -3.03 1.57 -7.25
C ALA A 70 -4.29 1.00 -7.91
N HIS A 71 -4.92 -0.01 -7.31
CA HIS A 71 -6.20 -0.55 -7.77
C HIS A 71 -7.35 0.44 -7.56
N PHE A 72 -7.41 1.06 -6.38
CA PHE A 72 -8.49 2.00 -6.03
C PHE A 72 -8.32 3.39 -6.64
N LEU A 73 -7.07 3.84 -6.81
CA LEU A 73 -6.71 5.20 -7.23
C LEU A 73 -5.70 5.14 -8.40
N PRO A 74 -6.14 4.62 -9.58
CA PRO A 74 -5.26 4.37 -10.72
C PRO A 74 -4.79 5.65 -11.43
N GLU A 75 -5.34 6.81 -11.09
CA GLU A 75 -4.91 8.11 -11.62
C GLU A 75 -3.52 8.53 -11.13
N TYR A 76 -3.01 7.94 -10.06
CA TYR A 76 -1.69 8.18 -9.48
C TYR A 76 -0.69 7.05 -9.83
N VAL A 77 0.59 7.32 -9.62
CA VAL A 77 1.60 6.25 -9.57
C VAL A 77 1.93 5.95 -8.12
N TRP A 78 1.64 4.75 -7.69
CA TRP A 78 1.92 4.28 -6.33
C TRP A 78 3.22 3.52 -6.28
N VAL A 79 4.12 3.94 -5.37
CA VAL A 79 5.39 3.30 -5.11
C VAL A 79 5.57 3.05 -3.62
N ALA A 80 6.41 2.06 -3.27
CA ALA A 80 6.68 1.78 -1.86
C ALA A 80 8.17 1.77 -1.53
N THR A 81 8.48 2.19 -0.30
CA THR A 81 9.85 2.20 0.21
C THR A 81 10.31 0.82 0.70
N GLY A 82 9.39 -0.06 1.09
CA GLY A 82 9.68 -1.34 1.75
C GLY A 82 10.19 -1.19 3.18
N GLY A 83 9.91 -0.05 3.79
CA GLY A 83 10.25 0.32 5.16
C GLY A 83 10.74 1.77 5.25
N ILE A 84 10.38 2.47 6.31
CA ILE A 84 10.71 3.89 6.51
C ILE A 84 12.22 4.19 6.44
N SER A 85 13.09 3.24 6.80
CA SER A 85 14.55 3.39 6.69
C SER A 85 15.02 3.58 5.24
N ASN A 86 14.24 3.12 4.28
CA ASN A 86 14.52 3.22 2.84
C ASN A 86 13.94 4.49 2.19
N LEU A 87 13.23 5.32 2.95
CA LEU A 87 12.80 6.63 2.47
C LEU A 87 14.03 7.54 2.37
N LYS A 88 14.56 7.64 1.16
CA LYS A 88 15.77 8.40 0.83
C LYS A 88 15.53 9.20 -0.44
N PRO A 89 16.29 10.29 -0.68
CA PRO A 89 16.31 10.95 -1.97
C PRO A 89 16.59 9.92 -3.08
N ALA A 90 15.65 9.76 -3.98
CA ALA A 90 15.77 8.86 -5.12
C ALA A 90 15.76 9.70 -6.39
N GLU A 91 16.74 9.48 -7.27
CA GLU A 91 16.84 10.20 -8.54
C GLU A 91 15.59 10.02 -9.40
N SER A 92 14.93 8.88 -9.26
CA SER A 92 13.67 8.58 -9.95
C SER A 92 12.49 9.48 -9.55
N LEU A 93 12.60 10.22 -8.42
CA LEU A 93 11.61 11.19 -7.97
C LEU A 93 11.95 12.64 -8.39
N ARG A 94 13.07 12.83 -9.08
CA ARG A 94 13.51 14.16 -9.51
C ARG A 94 12.47 14.86 -10.38
N GLY A 95 12.10 16.07 -9.97
CA GLY A 95 11.16 16.92 -10.70
C GLY A 95 9.71 16.42 -10.67
N ARG A 96 9.38 15.42 -9.83
CA ARG A 96 8.02 14.87 -9.67
C ARG A 96 7.25 15.58 -8.56
N ASP A 97 5.93 15.61 -8.70
CA ASP A 97 5.03 15.93 -7.59
C ASP A 97 4.81 14.69 -6.76
N VAL A 98 5.20 14.73 -5.49
CA VAL A 98 5.23 13.58 -4.59
C VAL A 98 4.37 13.85 -3.37
N THR A 99 3.52 12.87 -3.03
CA THR A 99 2.80 12.85 -1.75
C THR A 99 3.19 11.59 -0.99
N LEU A 100 3.63 11.76 0.24
CA LEU A 100 3.95 10.68 1.16
C LEU A 100 2.70 10.32 1.97
N PHE A 101 2.40 9.03 2.09
CA PHE A 101 1.30 8.49 2.90
C PHE A 101 1.85 7.65 4.04
N PRO A 102 2.17 8.26 5.19
CA PRO A 102 2.58 7.54 6.39
C PRO A 102 1.48 6.62 6.90
N ASP A 103 1.86 5.48 7.47
CA ASP A 103 0.97 4.70 8.32
C ASP A 103 0.58 5.52 9.55
N LEU A 104 -0.57 5.23 10.17
CA LEU A 104 -1.04 5.94 11.36
C LEU A 104 0.02 5.93 12.48
N GLY A 105 0.25 7.11 13.06
CA GLY A 105 1.26 7.34 14.09
C GLY A 105 2.70 7.47 13.58
N ALA A 106 2.94 7.37 12.26
CA ALA A 106 4.27 7.51 11.68
C ALA A 106 4.55 8.89 11.07
N LYS A 107 3.56 9.80 11.04
CA LYS A 107 3.63 11.09 10.33
C LYS A 107 4.88 11.90 10.67
N ASP A 108 5.20 12.09 11.94
CA ASP A 108 6.35 12.93 12.35
C ASP A 108 7.69 12.35 11.88
N LYS A 109 7.83 11.02 11.92
CA LYS A 109 9.01 10.33 11.40
C LYS A 109 9.16 10.52 9.88
N TRP A 110 8.04 10.49 9.16
CA TRP A 110 8.03 10.71 7.72
C TRP A 110 8.30 12.18 7.38
N GLN A 111 7.76 13.13 8.13
CA GLN A 111 8.04 14.56 7.96
C GLN A 111 9.53 14.88 8.11
N THR A 112 10.16 14.32 9.13
CA THR A 112 11.61 14.49 9.33
C THR A 112 12.42 13.98 8.14
N LYS A 113 12.05 12.82 7.59
CA LYS A 113 12.74 12.25 6.42
C LYS A 113 12.38 12.96 5.10
N ALA A 114 11.19 13.54 5.01
CA ALA A 114 10.73 14.28 3.84
C ALA A 114 11.63 15.47 3.53
N LEU A 115 12.25 16.10 4.53
CA LEU A 115 13.16 17.22 4.33
C LEU A 115 14.28 16.91 3.33
N ALA A 116 14.82 15.70 3.38
CA ALA A 116 15.86 15.26 2.45
C ALA A 116 15.33 15.05 1.01
N LEU A 117 14.06 14.65 0.85
CA LEU A 117 13.44 14.45 -0.46
C LEU A 117 13.04 15.77 -1.12
N ALA A 118 12.78 16.81 -0.33
CA ALA A 118 12.33 18.10 -0.84
C ALA A 118 13.30 18.71 -1.86
N SER A 119 14.59 18.45 -1.72
CA SER A 119 15.61 18.94 -2.64
C SER A 119 15.59 18.26 -4.03
N VAL A 120 14.90 17.14 -4.16
CA VAL A 120 14.86 16.34 -5.40
C VAL A 120 13.52 16.49 -6.11
N CYS A 121 12.42 16.56 -5.36
CA CYS A 121 11.07 16.63 -5.90
C CYS A 121 10.73 18.05 -6.40
N ARG A 122 9.81 18.16 -7.36
CA ARG A 122 9.23 19.44 -7.76
C ARG A 122 8.31 19.97 -6.66
N SER A 123 7.47 19.13 -6.10
CA SER A 123 6.68 19.39 -4.91
C SER A 123 6.67 18.16 -4.02
N LEU A 124 6.61 18.39 -2.71
CA LEU A 124 6.56 17.30 -1.71
C LEU A 124 5.55 17.65 -0.63
N THR A 125 4.61 16.74 -0.41
CA THR A 125 3.61 16.84 0.64
C THR A 125 3.62 15.57 1.49
N VAL A 126 3.45 15.70 2.79
CA VAL A 126 3.17 14.57 3.70
C VAL A 126 1.69 14.61 4.02
N SER A 127 0.97 13.57 3.63
CA SER A 127 -0.47 13.46 3.86
C SER A 127 -0.79 13.33 5.34
N ASP A 128 -1.82 14.03 5.77
CA ASP A 128 -2.43 13.87 7.10
C ASP A 128 -3.80 13.19 7.05
N LEU A 129 -4.16 12.65 5.88
CA LEU A 129 -5.46 12.05 5.63
C LEU A 129 -5.84 11.00 6.69
N LEU A 130 -4.94 10.08 6.97
CA LEU A 130 -5.18 9.02 7.95
C LEU A 130 -5.27 9.59 9.36
N GLU A 131 -4.40 10.54 9.70
CA GLU A 131 -4.42 11.19 11.02
C GLU A 131 -5.71 11.96 11.28
N THR A 132 -6.29 12.58 10.25
CA THR A 132 -7.53 13.36 10.39
C THR A 132 -8.80 12.51 10.34
N LYS A 133 -8.77 11.35 9.69
CA LYS A 133 -9.96 10.52 9.45
C LYS A 133 -10.07 9.30 10.37
N ALA A 134 -8.97 8.88 10.98
CA ALA A 134 -8.94 7.66 11.79
C ALA A 134 -9.68 7.83 13.13
N THR A 135 -10.38 6.77 13.52
CA THR A 135 -10.89 6.60 14.87
C THR A 135 -9.77 6.24 15.86
N ASP A 136 -10.03 6.35 17.16
CA ASP A 136 -9.05 5.97 18.19
C ASP A 136 -8.68 4.50 18.14
N GLU A 137 -9.61 3.63 17.77
CA GLU A 137 -9.34 2.20 17.57
C GLU A 137 -8.41 1.95 16.36
N GLN A 138 -8.68 2.63 15.26
CA GLN A 138 -7.83 2.56 14.06
C GLN A 138 -6.41 3.06 14.34
N ARG A 139 -6.26 4.10 15.17
CA ARG A 139 -4.95 4.60 15.61
C ARG A 139 -4.18 3.56 16.41
N LYS A 140 -4.84 2.85 17.33
CA LYS A 140 -4.21 1.78 18.13
C LYS A 140 -3.72 0.63 17.26
N ASN A 141 -4.43 0.35 16.17
CA ASN A 141 -4.10 -0.74 15.25
C ASN A 141 -3.08 -0.35 14.17
N GLY A 142 -2.71 0.95 14.07
CA GLY A 142 -1.69 1.42 13.14
C GLY A 142 -2.04 1.18 11.67
N LEU A 143 -3.30 1.49 11.27
CA LEU A 143 -3.78 1.27 9.92
C LEU A 143 -2.99 2.05 8.88
N ASP A 144 -2.88 1.48 7.68
CA ASP A 144 -2.33 2.13 6.50
C ASP A 144 -3.42 2.58 5.51
N ILE A 145 -3.03 3.21 4.41
CA ILE A 145 -3.96 3.69 3.39
C ILE A 145 -4.73 2.54 2.71
N ALA A 146 -4.13 1.36 2.57
CA ALA A 146 -4.78 0.21 1.97
C ALA A 146 -5.92 -0.31 2.86
N ASP A 147 -5.68 -0.41 4.16
CA ASP A 147 -6.71 -0.81 5.12
C ASP A 147 -7.89 0.17 5.08
N PHE A 148 -7.61 1.47 5.00
CA PHE A 148 -8.62 2.51 4.90
C PHE A 148 -9.45 2.41 3.61
N LEU A 149 -8.82 2.16 2.47
CA LEU A 149 -9.50 1.98 1.18
C LEU A 149 -10.37 0.73 1.16
N LEU A 150 -9.87 -0.39 1.68
CA LEU A 150 -10.61 -1.65 1.78
C LEU A 150 -11.84 -1.52 2.68
N MET A 151 -11.73 -0.80 3.81
CA MET A 151 -12.88 -0.54 4.69
C MET A 151 -13.97 0.29 4.01
N GLN A 152 -13.60 1.23 3.14
CA GLN A 152 -14.58 2.01 2.37
C GLN A 152 -15.31 1.16 1.35
N GLU A 153 -14.62 0.23 0.69
CA GLU A 153 -15.25 -0.67 -0.28
C GLU A 153 -16.29 -1.58 0.39
N THR A 154 -15.96 -2.17 1.54
CA THR A 154 -16.87 -3.04 2.29
C THR A 154 -18.10 -2.31 2.82
N LYS A 155 -18.00 -1.01 3.09
CA LYS A 155 -19.14 -0.19 3.56
C LYS A 155 -20.06 0.34 2.45
N GLN A 156 -19.61 0.38 1.21
CA GLN A 156 -20.30 1.11 0.14
C GLN A 156 -20.81 0.25 -1.02
N MET A 157 -20.40 -1.01 -1.14
CA MET A 157 -20.88 -1.85 -2.24
C MET A 157 -22.26 -2.42 -1.93
N THR A 158 -23.27 -1.89 -2.61
CA THR A 158 -24.59 -2.53 -2.66
C THR A 158 -24.52 -3.82 -3.49
N LEU A 159 -25.43 -4.77 -3.27
CA LEU A 159 -25.52 -5.99 -4.08
C LEU A 159 -25.56 -5.67 -5.59
N ALA A 160 -26.27 -4.62 -5.99
CA ALA A 160 -26.30 -4.15 -7.37
C ALA A 160 -24.91 -3.77 -7.92
N GLN A 161 -24.09 -3.11 -7.13
CA GLN A 161 -22.72 -2.76 -7.51
C GLN A 161 -21.80 -3.99 -7.57
N MET A 162 -21.99 -4.94 -6.66
CA MET A 162 -21.27 -6.23 -6.69
C MET A 162 -21.60 -7.00 -7.97
N ILE A 163 -22.88 -7.08 -8.33
CA ILE A 163 -23.36 -7.75 -9.55
C ILE A 163 -22.81 -7.04 -10.79
N ALA A 164 -22.80 -5.70 -10.82
CA ALA A 164 -22.26 -4.94 -11.93
C ALA A 164 -20.75 -5.20 -12.16
N ARG A 165 -19.97 -5.38 -11.08
CA ARG A 165 -18.55 -5.74 -11.15
C ARG A 165 -18.30 -7.20 -11.51
N ASN A 166 -19.16 -8.09 -11.03
CA ASN A 166 -19.05 -9.52 -11.29
C ASN A 166 -20.43 -10.13 -11.54
N PRO A 167 -20.86 -10.26 -12.80
CA PRO A 167 -22.17 -10.82 -13.16
C PRO A 167 -22.42 -12.26 -12.64
N CYS A 168 -21.37 -12.99 -12.27
CA CYS A 168 -21.53 -14.32 -11.66
C CYS A 168 -22.21 -14.25 -10.29
N ILE A 169 -22.15 -13.12 -9.60
CA ILE A 169 -22.84 -12.90 -8.32
C ILE A 169 -24.35 -12.99 -8.50
N GLN A 170 -24.90 -12.44 -9.60
CA GLN A 170 -26.33 -12.58 -9.90
C GLN A 170 -26.73 -14.05 -10.02
N ARG A 171 -25.93 -14.87 -10.71
CA ARG A 171 -26.21 -16.31 -10.83
C ARG A 171 -26.22 -17.03 -9.48
N LEU A 172 -25.35 -16.63 -8.54
CA LEU A 172 -25.36 -17.17 -7.18
C LEU A 172 -26.62 -16.73 -6.42
N VAL A 173 -27.00 -15.46 -6.53
CA VAL A 173 -28.25 -14.93 -5.95
C VAL A 173 -29.45 -15.71 -6.44
N ASP A 174 -29.54 -15.91 -7.75
CA ASP A 174 -30.68 -16.62 -8.38
C ASP A 174 -30.67 -18.13 -8.04
N ALA A 175 -29.49 -18.77 -8.08
CA ALA A 175 -29.34 -20.22 -7.85
C ALA A 175 -29.61 -20.62 -6.40
N PHE A 176 -29.32 -19.75 -5.44
CA PHE A 176 -29.46 -20.02 -4.00
C PHE A 176 -30.60 -19.22 -3.36
N GLU A 177 -31.42 -18.52 -4.16
CA GLU A 177 -32.55 -17.68 -3.70
C GLU A 177 -32.15 -16.74 -2.55
N LEU A 178 -30.96 -16.12 -2.68
CA LEU A 178 -30.40 -15.29 -1.61
C LEU A 178 -31.17 -13.99 -1.48
N THR A 179 -31.51 -13.62 -0.26
CA THR A 179 -32.11 -12.32 0.09
C THR A 179 -31.12 -11.46 0.86
N ILE A 180 -31.18 -10.13 0.64
CA ILE A 180 -30.38 -9.19 1.40
C ILE A 180 -30.95 -9.11 2.82
N VAL A 181 -30.17 -9.55 3.79
CA VAL A 181 -30.51 -9.32 5.20
C VAL A 181 -29.99 -7.91 5.53
N GLY A 182 -30.94 -6.94 5.65
CA GLY A 182 -30.58 -5.59 6.11
C GLY A 182 -30.01 -5.67 7.52
N ASN A 183 -28.90 -4.96 7.78
CA ASN A 183 -28.49 -4.71 9.14
C ASN A 183 -29.63 -3.93 9.80
N SER A 184 -30.30 -4.56 10.73
CA SER A 184 -31.19 -3.84 11.67
C SER A 184 -30.31 -2.87 12.46
N ASP A 185 -30.64 -1.57 12.36
CA ASP A 185 -30.02 -0.49 13.15
C ASP A 185 -30.03 -0.80 14.65
#